data_2998186d4da5285479e006d84209247e
#
_entry.id   2998186d4da5285479e006d84209247e
#
_cell.length_a   1.000
_cell.length_b   1.000
_cell.length_c   1.000
_cell.angle_alpha   90.00
_cell.angle_beta   90.00
_cell.angle_gamma   90.00
#
_symmetry.space_group_name_H-M   'P 1'
#
loop_
_entity.id
_entity.type
_entity.pdbx_description
1 polymer ?
#
loop_
_entity_poly.entity_id
_entity_poly.type
_entity_poly.pdbx_seq_one_letter_code
_entity_poly.pdbx_strand_id
1 'polypeptide(L)'
;MTIRQDKGEIGEKEVCELVGCPNCGKKLIQLPKGFPLYDVQCSGCMFRAQVKTPMNFNGKNVSGAGWNILDKALKVGMIIPPLIVNSKDEVRFYPYIPKTAFKRRIATIKQKNGNEPRLHPMFDYDLEELKYYVLLKK
;
A
#
# COMPACT_ATOMS: atom_id res chain seq x y z
N MET A 1 -4.18 10.29 -17.01
CA MET A 1 -3.96 9.27 -15.96
C MET A 1 -3.08 8.16 -16.50
N THR A 2 -2.10 7.71 -15.75
CA THR A 2 -1.22 6.62 -16.18
C THR A 2 -1.88 5.26 -15.93
N ILE A 3 -1.47 4.24 -16.68
CA ILE A 3 -1.97 2.86 -16.51
C ILE A 3 -1.74 2.36 -15.07
N ARG A 4 -0.62 2.77 -14.45
CA ARG A 4 -0.32 2.39 -13.05
C ARG A 4 -1.32 2.96 -12.05
N GLN A 5 -1.71 4.23 -12.24
CA GLN A 5 -2.68 4.88 -11.36
C GLN A 5 -4.04 4.21 -11.48
N ASP A 6 -4.43 3.87 -12.71
CA ASP A 6 -5.69 3.18 -12.96
C ASP A 6 -5.73 1.82 -12.27
N LYS A 7 -4.65 1.04 -12.35
CA LYS A 7 -4.55 -0.26 -11.67
C LYS A 7 -4.62 -0.13 -10.15
N GLY A 8 -3.96 0.88 -9.60
CA GLY A 8 -4.02 1.16 -8.15
C GLY A 8 -5.43 1.49 -7.70
N GLU A 9 -6.10 2.39 -8.41
CA GLU A 9 -7.48 2.78 -8.08
C GLU A 9 -8.46 1.60 -8.23
N ILE A 10 -8.29 0.79 -9.27
CA ILE A 10 -9.10 -0.40 -9.51
C ILE A 10 -8.89 -1.41 -8.37
N GLY A 11 -7.64 -1.62 -7.95
CA GLY A 11 -7.33 -2.53 -6.86
C GLY A 11 -7.92 -2.10 -5.53
N GLU A 12 -7.87 -0.81 -5.21
CA GLU A 12 -8.50 -0.25 -4.01
C GLU A 12 -10.01 -0.43 -4.04
N LYS A 13 -10.64 -0.14 -5.18
CA LYS A 13 -12.07 -0.30 -5.37
C LYS A 13 -12.48 -1.76 -5.22
N GLU A 14 -11.70 -2.68 -5.79
CA GLU A 14 -11.94 -4.11 -5.68
C GLU A 14 -11.92 -4.57 -4.23
N VAL A 15 -10.97 -4.11 -3.43
CA VAL A 15 -10.91 -4.41 -1.99
C VAL A 15 -12.20 -3.95 -1.31
N CYS A 16 -12.66 -2.74 -1.57
CA CYS A 16 -13.90 -2.22 -0.99
C CYS A 16 -15.13 -3.02 -1.39
N GLU A 17 -15.14 -3.60 -2.58
CA GLU A 17 -16.25 -4.42 -3.07
C GLU A 17 -16.23 -5.84 -2.53
N LEU A 18 -15.04 -6.42 -2.37
CA LEU A 18 -14.86 -7.83 -2.04
C LEU A 18 -14.77 -8.13 -0.56
N VAL A 19 -14.23 -7.22 0.24
CA VAL A 19 -13.99 -7.48 1.67
C VAL A 19 -14.57 -6.39 2.54
N GLY A 20 -15.02 -6.79 3.73
CA GLY A 20 -15.45 -5.85 4.76
C GLY A 20 -14.29 -5.45 5.66
N CYS A 21 -14.58 -4.54 6.59
CA CYS A 21 -13.61 -4.11 7.58
C CYS A 21 -13.14 -5.28 8.45
N PRO A 22 -11.82 -5.50 8.58
CA PRO A 22 -11.30 -6.58 9.43
C PRO A 22 -11.67 -6.43 10.92
N ASN A 23 -11.96 -5.20 11.37
CA ASN A 23 -12.31 -4.95 12.77
C ASN A 23 -13.80 -5.18 13.07
N CYS A 24 -14.69 -4.65 12.22
CA CYS A 24 -16.12 -4.64 12.55
C CYS A 24 -17.01 -5.23 11.46
N GLY A 25 -16.47 -5.61 10.32
CA GLY A 25 -17.20 -6.21 9.21
C GLY A 25 -18.01 -5.25 8.35
N LYS A 26 -18.07 -3.96 8.69
CA LYS A 26 -18.80 -2.99 7.88
C LYS A 26 -18.06 -2.66 6.59
N LYS A 27 -18.75 -1.98 5.68
CA LYS A 27 -18.21 -1.66 4.36
C LYS A 27 -16.98 -0.77 4.45
N LEU A 28 -15.97 -1.06 3.62
CA LEU A 28 -14.83 -0.18 3.40
C LEU A 28 -15.17 0.84 2.31
N ILE A 29 -14.67 2.06 2.48
CA ILE A 29 -14.85 3.16 1.56
C ILE A 29 -13.50 3.52 0.96
N GLN A 30 -13.44 3.68 -0.36
CA GLN A 30 -12.25 4.17 -1.04
C GLN A 30 -12.08 5.66 -0.76
N LEU A 31 -10.90 6.05 -0.27
CA LEU A 31 -10.59 7.45 0.01
C LEU A 31 -10.23 8.20 -1.28
N PRO A 32 -10.39 9.53 -1.29
CA PRO A 32 -10.04 10.33 -2.46
C PRO A 32 -8.60 10.15 -2.89
N LYS A 33 -8.36 10.24 -4.19
CA LYS A 33 -7.03 10.18 -4.76
C LYS A 33 -6.14 11.25 -4.15
N GLY A 34 -4.90 10.87 -3.83
CA GLY A 34 -3.93 11.77 -3.20
C GLY A 34 -4.08 11.91 -1.70
N PHE A 35 -5.00 11.19 -1.08
CA PHE A 35 -5.11 11.17 0.38
C PHE A 35 -3.86 10.51 0.97
N PRO A 36 -3.12 11.20 1.87
CA PRO A 36 -1.83 10.69 2.35
C PRO A 36 -1.96 9.41 3.17
N LEU A 37 -1.14 8.42 2.86
CA LEU A 37 -0.92 7.18 3.61
C LEU A 37 -2.10 6.21 3.74
N TYR A 38 -3.33 6.64 3.47
CA TYR A 38 -4.51 5.79 3.59
C TYR A 38 -5.26 5.74 2.27
N ASP A 39 -5.66 4.55 1.86
CA ASP A 39 -6.41 4.32 0.62
C ASP A 39 -7.85 3.96 0.87
N VAL A 40 -8.13 3.30 1.99
CA VAL A 40 -9.48 2.88 2.37
C VAL A 40 -9.76 3.18 3.85
N GLN A 41 -11.02 3.36 4.17
CA GLN A 41 -11.50 3.62 5.51
C GLN A 41 -12.79 2.85 5.76
N CYS A 42 -12.97 2.37 6.99
CA CYS A 42 -14.23 1.74 7.38
C CYS A 42 -15.35 2.79 7.48
N SER A 43 -16.55 2.41 7.05
CA SER A 43 -17.73 3.27 7.16
C SER A 43 -18.30 3.34 8.58
N GLY A 44 -17.87 2.45 9.48
CA GLY A 44 -18.47 2.34 10.80
C GLY A 44 -17.52 2.33 11.99
N CYS A 45 -16.20 2.28 11.75
CA CYS A 45 -15.21 2.36 12.82
C CYS A 45 -13.99 3.15 12.35
N MET A 46 -12.97 3.26 13.20
CA MET A 46 -11.78 4.06 12.90
C MET A 46 -10.75 3.35 12.04
N PHE A 47 -11.05 2.16 11.54
CA PHE A 47 -10.11 1.41 10.72
C PHE A 47 -9.80 2.15 9.42
N ARG A 48 -8.52 2.30 9.15
CA ARG A 48 -7.98 2.82 7.89
C ARG A 48 -6.81 1.95 7.47
N ALA A 49 -6.61 1.80 6.18
CA ALA A 49 -5.50 1.00 5.68
C ALA A 49 -4.98 1.53 4.36
N GLN A 50 -3.74 1.17 4.07
CA GLN A 50 -3.15 1.33 2.75
C GLN A 50 -3.39 0.05 1.94
N VAL A 51 -3.62 0.20 0.64
CA VAL A 51 -3.81 -0.93 -0.27
C VAL A 51 -2.70 -0.96 -1.29
N LYS A 52 -2.10 -2.12 -1.48
CA LYS A 52 -1.14 -2.38 -2.57
C LYS A 52 -1.68 -3.50 -3.44
N THR A 53 -1.58 -3.31 -4.75
CA THR A 53 -2.10 -4.25 -5.75
C THR A 53 -0.97 -4.70 -6.68
N PRO A 54 -0.05 -5.57 -6.19
CA PRO A 54 1.06 -6.04 -7.01
C PRO A 54 0.58 -6.99 -8.09
N MET A 55 1.21 -6.94 -9.28
CA MET A 55 0.86 -7.84 -10.39
C MET A 55 1.30 -9.27 -10.12
N ASN A 56 2.51 -9.43 -9.59
CA ASN A 56 3.11 -10.75 -9.31
C ASN A 56 3.62 -10.76 -7.88
N PHE A 57 2.72 -10.99 -6.95
CA PHE A 57 3.09 -11.01 -5.54
C PHE A 57 3.82 -12.30 -5.18
N ASN A 58 5.05 -12.16 -4.68
CA ASN A 58 5.87 -13.30 -4.27
C ASN A 58 5.65 -13.74 -2.81
N GLY A 59 4.76 -13.07 -2.08
CA GLY A 59 4.50 -13.32 -0.67
C GLY A 59 5.51 -12.68 0.28
N LYS A 60 6.54 -12.01 -0.23
CA LYS A 60 7.65 -11.51 0.59
C LYS A 60 7.74 -10.00 0.62
N ASN A 61 7.53 -9.33 -0.51
CA ASN A 61 7.66 -7.88 -0.55
C ASN A 61 6.72 -7.25 -1.57
N VAL A 62 6.43 -5.96 -1.37
CA VAL A 62 5.70 -5.14 -2.32
C VAL A 62 6.35 -3.77 -2.39
N SER A 63 6.26 -3.13 -3.55
CA SER A 63 6.76 -1.78 -3.73
C SER A 63 5.93 -0.79 -2.91
N GLY A 64 6.63 0.12 -2.24
CA GLY A 64 5.98 1.20 -1.50
C GLY A 64 5.84 2.45 -2.35
N ALA A 65 6.42 3.55 -1.86
CA ALA A 65 6.36 4.86 -2.50
C ALA A 65 7.66 5.63 -2.25
N GLY A 66 7.62 6.95 -2.36
CA GLY A 66 8.78 7.78 -2.10
C GLY A 66 9.24 7.73 -0.65
N TRP A 67 10.54 7.56 -0.46
CA TRP A 67 11.14 7.51 0.87
C TRP A 67 10.93 8.79 1.66
N ASN A 68 11.04 9.95 1.01
CA ASN A 68 10.98 11.23 1.71
C ASN A 68 9.62 11.46 2.39
N ILE A 69 8.54 11.04 1.78
CA ILE A 69 7.19 11.15 2.36
C ILE A 69 7.07 10.27 3.59
N LEU A 70 7.54 9.04 3.50
CA LEU A 70 7.57 8.10 4.62
C LEU A 70 8.43 8.63 5.76
N ASP A 71 9.63 9.10 5.46
CA ASP A 71 10.57 9.60 6.44
C ASP A 71 9.99 10.78 7.22
N LYS A 72 9.35 11.72 6.55
CA LYS A 72 8.67 12.84 7.22
C LYS A 72 7.55 12.35 8.14
N ALA A 73 6.75 11.40 7.67
CA ALA A 73 5.66 10.84 8.47
C ALA A 73 6.20 10.16 9.74
N LEU A 74 7.27 9.39 9.62
CA LEU A 74 7.89 8.72 10.77
C LEU A 74 8.50 9.72 11.76
N LYS A 75 9.11 10.79 11.27
CA LYS A 75 9.75 11.81 12.11
C LYS A 75 8.74 12.60 12.93
N VAL A 76 7.55 12.84 12.42
CA VAL A 76 6.50 13.54 13.18
C VAL A 76 5.66 12.59 14.04
N GLY A 77 5.99 11.30 14.04
CA GLY A 77 5.32 10.31 14.89
C GLY A 77 3.99 9.84 14.37
N MET A 78 3.76 9.92 13.06
CA MET A 78 2.53 9.39 12.47
C MET A 78 2.43 7.88 12.67
N ILE A 79 1.22 7.41 12.93
CA ILE A 79 0.94 5.98 13.04
C ILE A 79 1.02 5.37 11.64
N ILE A 80 1.81 4.31 11.50
CA ILE A 80 1.93 3.58 10.25
C ILE A 80 0.62 2.81 10.02
N PRO A 81 -0.05 3.00 8.88
CA PRO A 81 -1.29 2.30 8.61
C PRO A 81 -1.08 0.82 8.43
N PRO A 82 -2.07 -0.02 8.79
CA PRO A 82 -2.05 -1.41 8.37
C PRO A 82 -2.10 -1.50 6.86
N LEU A 83 -1.68 -2.65 6.33
CA LEU A 83 -1.56 -2.86 4.89
C LEU A 83 -2.49 -3.97 4.43
N ILE A 84 -3.22 -3.70 3.35
CA ILE A 84 -3.98 -4.72 2.62
C ILE A 84 -3.26 -4.96 1.30
N VAL A 85 -2.88 -6.21 1.03
CA VAL A 85 -2.27 -6.61 -0.23
C VAL A 85 -3.30 -7.35 -1.06
N ASN A 86 -3.74 -6.73 -2.14
CA ASN A 86 -4.69 -7.30 -3.08
C ASN A 86 -3.90 -7.95 -4.21
N SER A 87 -3.68 -9.25 -4.11
CA SER A 87 -2.96 -10.01 -5.13
C SER A 87 -3.92 -10.77 -6.03
N LYS A 88 -3.37 -11.41 -7.06
CA LYS A 88 -4.13 -12.21 -8.01
C LYS A 88 -4.88 -13.38 -7.32
N ASP A 89 -4.29 -13.96 -6.28
CA ASP A 89 -4.79 -15.19 -5.67
C ASP A 89 -5.58 -14.95 -4.38
N GLU A 90 -5.32 -13.86 -3.70
CA GLU A 90 -5.94 -13.60 -2.40
C GLU A 90 -5.79 -12.14 -1.96
N VAL A 91 -6.59 -11.75 -0.98
CA VAL A 91 -6.47 -10.46 -0.31
C VAL A 91 -5.93 -10.71 1.09
N ARG A 92 -4.72 -10.20 1.38
CA ARG A 92 -4.07 -10.34 2.67
C ARG A 92 -4.19 -9.05 3.49
N PHE A 93 -4.36 -9.21 4.79
CA PHE A 93 -4.35 -8.11 5.73
C PHE A 93 -3.17 -8.24 6.69
N TYR A 94 -2.31 -7.22 6.71
CA TYR A 94 -1.17 -7.09 7.63
C TYR A 94 -1.53 -6.03 8.67
N PRO A 95 -1.98 -6.42 9.86
CA PRO A 95 -2.47 -5.45 10.85
C PRO A 95 -1.39 -4.55 11.44
N TYR A 96 -0.15 -5.02 11.45
CA TYR A 96 0.96 -4.27 12.04
C TYR A 96 2.19 -4.28 11.12
N ILE A 97 2.63 -3.10 10.74
CA ILE A 97 3.83 -2.91 9.93
C ILE A 97 4.89 -2.22 10.80
N PRO A 98 5.93 -2.94 11.25
CA PRO A 98 7.00 -2.32 12.01
C PRO A 98 7.88 -1.43 11.13
N LYS A 99 8.56 -0.45 11.74
CA LYS A 99 9.46 0.43 11.00
C LYS A 99 10.55 -0.33 10.26
N THR A 100 10.98 -1.47 10.79
CA THR A 100 12.00 -2.33 10.17
C THR A 100 11.54 -2.98 8.87
N ALA A 101 10.23 -2.99 8.59
CA ALA A 101 9.70 -3.53 7.35
C ALA A 101 9.94 -2.61 6.15
N PHE A 102 10.24 -1.35 6.37
CA PHE A 102 10.50 -0.40 5.29
C PHE A 102 11.95 -0.49 4.85
N LYS A 103 12.16 -0.90 3.60
CA LYS A 103 13.50 -1.06 3.03
C LYS A 103 13.74 0.02 1.98
N ARG A 104 14.68 0.92 2.26
CA ARG A 104 15.03 2.01 1.35
C ARG A 104 15.79 1.48 0.14
N ARG A 105 15.46 1.98 -1.03
CA ARG A 105 16.22 1.74 -2.26
C ARG A 105 16.28 3.00 -3.11
N ILE A 106 17.21 3.03 -4.03
CA ILE A 106 17.32 4.12 -5.00
C ILE A 106 16.79 3.62 -6.33
N ALA A 107 15.75 4.27 -6.83
CA ALA A 107 15.23 4.02 -8.16
C ALA A 107 15.84 5.00 -9.15
N THR A 108 16.11 4.53 -10.37
CA THR A 108 16.60 5.35 -11.46
C THR A 108 15.42 5.71 -12.36
N ILE A 109 15.14 7.01 -12.51
CA ILE A 109 14.04 7.48 -13.34
C ILE A 109 14.63 8.12 -14.60
N LYS A 110 14.27 7.57 -15.76
CA LYS A 110 14.66 8.15 -17.05
C LYS A 110 13.92 9.46 -17.26
N GLN A 111 14.66 10.48 -17.69
CA GLN A 111 14.06 11.77 -18.02
C GLN A 111 13.71 11.83 -19.51
N LYS A 112 12.61 12.49 -19.84
CA LYS A 112 12.07 12.55 -21.20
C LYS A 112 12.95 13.30 -22.19
N ASN A 113 13.86 14.16 -21.72
CA ASN A 113 14.62 15.08 -22.57
C ASN A 113 16.04 14.60 -22.89
N GLY A 114 16.32 13.31 -22.73
CA GLY A 114 17.66 12.80 -22.93
C GLY A 114 18.68 13.22 -21.86
N ASN A 115 18.23 13.88 -20.80
CA ASN A 115 19.05 14.23 -19.66
C ASN A 115 19.43 12.97 -18.88
N GLU A 116 20.46 13.09 -18.04
CA GLU A 116 20.88 11.98 -17.20
C GLU A 116 19.71 11.48 -16.33
N PRO A 117 19.64 10.14 -16.08
CA PRO A 117 18.61 9.58 -15.21
C PRO A 117 18.65 10.22 -13.83
N ARG A 118 17.49 10.53 -13.29
CA ARG A 118 17.37 11.06 -11.93
C ARG A 118 17.30 9.92 -10.93
N LEU A 119 18.11 10.02 -9.88
CA LEU A 119 18.02 9.09 -8.76
C LEU A 119 16.89 9.53 -7.84
N HIS A 120 16.05 8.58 -7.44
CA HIS A 120 14.88 8.84 -6.60
C HIS A 120 14.83 7.84 -5.46
N PRO A 121 14.88 8.30 -4.19
CA PRO A 121 14.77 7.38 -3.05
C PRO A 121 13.34 6.88 -2.91
N MET A 122 13.20 5.56 -2.86
CA MET A 122 11.96 4.84 -2.71
C MET A 122 12.05 3.90 -1.53
N PHE A 123 10.95 3.27 -1.14
CA PHE A 123 10.97 2.16 -0.21
C PHE A 123 10.12 1.01 -0.70
N ASP A 124 10.45 -0.18 -0.22
CA ASP A 124 9.65 -1.38 -0.38
C ASP A 124 9.23 -1.88 1.00
N TYR A 125 8.10 -2.59 1.05
CA TYR A 125 7.68 -3.31 2.25
C TYR A 125 8.32 -4.69 2.24
N ASP A 126 9.04 -5.04 3.31
CA ASP A 126 9.48 -6.41 3.57
C ASP A 126 8.46 -7.08 4.47
N LEU A 127 7.65 -7.96 3.88
CA LEU A 127 6.53 -8.61 4.56
C LEU A 127 6.83 -10.04 4.97
N GLU A 128 8.03 -10.55 4.70
CA GLU A 128 8.35 -11.99 4.77
C GLU A 128 8.03 -12.62 6.13
N GLU A 129 8.34 -11.93 7.21
CA GLU A 129 8.13 -12.47 8.56
C GLU A 129 6.96 -11.82 9.30
N LEU A 130 6.17 -11.01 8.61
CA LEU A 130 5.05 -10.32 9.24
C LEU A 130 3.81 -11.20 9.31
N LYS A 131 3.08 -11.06 10.40
CA LYS A 131 1.79 -11.73 10.57
C LYS A 131 0.77 -11.14 9.61
N TYR A 132 -0.01 -12.01 8.97
CA TYR A 132 -1.11 -11.59 8.10
C TYR A 132 -2.31 -12.53 8.22
N TYR A 133 -3.44 -12.03 7.78
CA TYR A 133 -4.68 -12.80 7.67
C TYR A 133 -5.15 -12.78 6.22
N VAL A 134 -5.66 -13.90 5.74
CA VAL A 134 -6.29 -13.96 4.43
C VAL A 134 -7.75 -13.53 4.57
N LEU A 135 -8.11 -12.39 4.00
CA LEU A 135 -9.48 -11.89 4.04
C LEU A 135 -10.37 -12.53 2.99
N LEU A 136 -9.77 -12.91 1.85
CA LEU A 136 -10.48 -13.51 0.74
C LEU A 136 -9.51 -14.32 -0.11
N LYS A 137 -9.89 -15.52 -0.51
CA LYS A 137 -9.22 -16.30 -1.55
C LYS A 137 -10.01 -16.16 -2.85
N LYS A 138 -9.31 -15.84 -3.91
CA LYS A 138 -9.91 -15.63 -5.23
C LYS A 138 -9.98 -16.92 -6.03
#